data_dfffb4b54c65c251ee39e8c2ac175740
#
_entry.id   dfffb4b54c65c251ee39e8c2ac175740
#
_cell.length_a   1.000
_cell.length_b   1.000
_cell.length_c   1.000
_cell.angle_alpha   90.00
_cell.angle_beta   90.00
_cell.angle_gamma   90.00
#
_symmetry.space_group_name_H-M   'P 1'
#
loop_
_entity.id
_entity.type
_entity.pdbx_description
1 polymer ?
#
loop_
_entity_poly.entity_id
_entity_poly.type
_entity_poly.pdbx_seq_one_letter_code
_entity_poly.pdbx_strand_id
1 'polypeptide(L)'
;MADLCGDGGSSHRAAGDALNSRPGSVHCSGKLDAVISVKEREVETRSVPAGRAQMRLWPVVMVALVLRIAVLTLAHTYRFPAHDDHFSFGWETGRLARSIALGEGFSSPFHGHTGPSAWIAPLYPYFLAGIFKIFGIYTNASAWVALAVNSLCSALTCVPLYSMGRALFGERAANWTAWIWALLPYSIYWAIRFAWETSFATLMLACAFWLAMQLARENRLRWWLEFSLAWALIALSNPSILAFLPFCGIWILHRQRRAGIFQLRPLVYSAALLVALLAPWTVRNYAVFHKFVFIRGNLGAELRLGNGPAADGQWMFWFHPSVDPFEFERYRQMGEAAYVKARQQEALAWITGNPARFAEITLKRIFFYWFGTPRSGPTFEFVGRNLLYTLSSALAFLGLGVALKRRMPAAWLFLWLLLAAPMIYYVTFTHPRYRHPIEPEMILLMVYIFTQAGGRQHLAD
;
A
#
# COMPACT_ATOMS: atom_id res chain seq x y z
N MET A 1 -45.14 -48.34 29.49
CA MET A 1 -44.86 -48.96 30.80
C MET A 1 -44.61 -47.77 31.68
N ALA A 2 -45.62 -47.31 32.28
CA ALA A 2 -46.24 -47.67 33.59
C ALA A 2 -45.40 -47.02 34.68
N ASP A 3 -45.87 -45.94 35.27
CA ASP A 3 -46.80 -45.84 36.42
C ASP A 3 -45.98 -45.78 37.71
N LEU A 4 -46.19 -45.02 38.72
CA LEU A 4 -47.34 -44.49 39.45
C LEU A 4 -46.78 -43.54 40.54
N CYS A 5 -47.35 -42.36 40.77
CA CYS A 5 -48.47 -42.06 41.70
C CYS A 5 -48.10 -42.10 43.21
N GLY A 6 -48.53 -41.06 43.88
CA GLY A 6 -49.08 -41.03 45.21
C GLY A 6 -48.66 -39.80 46.00
N ASP A 7 -49.33 -38.77 46.13
CA ASP A 7 -50.59 -38.42 46.86
C ASP A 7 -50.42 -38.20 48.37
N GLY A 8 -51.03 -37.14 48.82
CA GLY A 8 -51.60 -36.95 50.13
C GLY A 8 -50.92 -35.89 50.97
N GLY A 9 -51.49 -34.84 51.47
CA GLY A 9 -52.82 -34.37 51.59
C GLY A 9 -52.95 -33.50 52.85
N SER A 10 -53.65 -32.36 52.70
CA SER A 10 -54.54 -31.71 53.69
C SER A 10 -53.96 -31.30 55.07
N SER A 11 -54.21 -30.17 55.64
CA SER A 11 -55.30 -29.26 55.71
C SER A 11 -55.18 -28.42 57.03
N HIS A 12 -55.82 -27.31 57.00
CA HIS A 12 -56.44 -26.49 58.07
C HIS A 12 -55.75 -25.21 58.61
N ARG A 13 -56.30 -24.08 58.16
CA ARG A 13 -56.97 -22.98 58.92
C ARG A 13 -56.33 -22.53 60.24
N ALA A 14 -56.08 -21.28 60.45
CA ALA A 14 -57.00 -20.17 60.62
C ALA A 14 -56.25 -18.86 60.98
N ALA A 15 -56.74 -17.80 60.45
CA ALA A 15 -57.10 -16.49 60.96
C ALA A 15 -56.21 -15.77 62.01
N GLY A 16 -55.93 -14.53 61.77
CA GLY A 16 -55.71 -13.52 62.79
C GLY A 16 -54.86 -12.33 62.33
N ASP A 17 -55.56 -11.32 61.91
CA ASP A 17 -55.34 -9.87 61.97
C ASP A 17 -53.98 -9.21 62.29
N ALA A 18 -53.67 -8.28 61.43
CA ALA A 18 -53.39 -6.85 61.71
C ALA A 18 -51.94 -6.39 61.93
N LEU A 19 -51.69 -5.33 61.23
CA LEU A 19 -50.86 -4.16 61.45
C LEU A 19 -49.54 -4.08 60.62
N ASN A 20 -49.70 -3.37 59.55
CA ASN A 20 -48.96 -2.16 59.13
C ASN A 20 -47.56 -1.99 59.67
N SER A 21 -46.55 -2.28 58.75
CA SER A 21 -45.36 -1.44 58.67
C SER A 21 -44.62 -1.78 57.39
N ARG A 22 -44.43 -0.83 56.47
CA ARG A 22 -43.62 -0.87 55.31
C ARG A 22 -42.15 -0.92 55.72
N PRO A 23 -41.31 -1.76 55.12
CA PRO A 23 -39.89 -1.48 55.04
C PRO A 23 -39.53 -1.01 53.64
N GLY A 24 -38.69 0.01 53.60
CA GLY A 24 -38.25 0.73 52.42
C GLY A 24 -37.49 -0.15 51.43
N SER A 25 -37.77 0.13 50.18
CA SER A 25 -36.97 -0.34 49.03
C SER A 25 -35.59 0.28 49.08
N VAL A 26 -34.59 -0.50 49.40
CA VAL A 26 -33.18 -0.12 49.25
C VAL A 26 -32.87 -0.09 47.73
N HIS A 27 -32.77 1.10 47.20
CA HIS A 27 -32.30 1.34 45.83
C HIS A 27 -30.82 0.95 45.68
N CYS A 28 -30.55 -0.23 45.17
CA CYS A 28 -29.23 -0.67 44.70
C CYS A 28 -28.87 -0.14 43.30
N SER A 29 -29.41 1.02 42.91
CA SER A 29 -29.16 1.64 41.59
C SER A 29 -27.95 2.59 41.58
N GLY A 30 -27.55 3.15 42.70
CA GLY A 30 -26.57 4.22 42.77
C GLY A 30 -25.10 3.81 42.56
N LYS A 31 -24.77 2.51 42.68
CA LYS A 31 -23.36 2.04 42.49
C LYS A 31 -23.04 1.63 41.05
N LEU A 32 -24.05 1.21 40.26
CA LEU A 32 -23.84 0.89 38.85
C LEU A 32 -23.68 2.16 37.99
N ASP A 33 -24.50 3.17 38.27
CA ASP A 33 -24.45 4.46 37.54
C ASP A 33 -23.17 5.25 37.88
N ALA A 34 -22.65 5.15 39.10
CA ALA A 34 -21.36 5.74 39.46
C ALA A 34 -20.16 5.07 38.78
N VAL A 35 -20.20 3.75 38.59
CA VAL A 35 -19.12 3.00 37.91
C VAL A 35 -19.17 3.23 36.40
N ILE A 36 -20.35 3.38 35.81
CA ILE A 36 -20.51 3.72 34.39
C ILE A 36 -20.09 5.18 34.14
N SER A 37 -20.47 6.13 35.00
CA SER A 37 -20.08 7.53 34.91
C SER A 37 -18.56 7.77 35.12
N VAL A 38 -17.88 6.97 35.94
CA VAL A 38 -16.42 7.05 36.12
C VAL A 38 -15.70 6.46 34.90
N LYS A 39 -16.24 5.38 34.28
CA LYS A 39 -15.68 4.79 33.07
C LYS A 39 -15.90 5.67 31.84
N GLU A 40 -16.99 6.44 31.79
CA GLU A 40 -17.23 7.42 30.71
C GLU A 40 -16.38 8.68 30.87
N ARG A 41 -16.00 9.08 32.06
CA ARG A 41 -15.13 10.26 32.30
C ARG A 41 -13.64 9.96 32.09
N GLU A 42 -13.18 8.72 32.19
CA GLU A 42 -11.78 8.34 31.87
C GLU A 42 -11.51 8.17 30.37
N VAL A 43 -12.57 8.17 29.53
CA VAL A 43 -12.48 8.18 28.05
C VAL A 43 -12.66 9.60 27.49
N GLU A 44 -12.77 10.60 28.32
CA GLU A 44 -12.59 11.98 27.87
C GLU A 44 -11.11 12.19 27.49
N THR A 45 -10.75 11.67 26.32
CA THR A 45 -9.50 11.96 25.64
C THR A 45 -9.31 13.47 25.68
N ARG A 46 -8.32 13.93 26.46
CA ARG A 46 -7.80 15.29 26.36
C ARG A 46 -7.61 15.59 24.89
N SER A 47 -8.54 16.29 24.29
CA SER A 47 -8.42 16.83 22.95
C SER A 47 -7.29 17.87 23.01
N VAL A 48 -6.08 17.42 22.74
CA VAL A 48 -4.96 18.35 22.47
C VAL A 48 -5.44 19.21 21.30
N PRO A 49 -5.47 20.54 21.43
CA PRO A 49 -5.96 21.42 20.38
C PRO A 49 -5.25 21.08 19.08
N ALA A 50 -6.04 20.81 18.03
CA ALA A 50 -5.56 20.35 16.72
C ALA A 50 -4.39 21.19 16.16
N GLY A 51 -4.32 22.47 16.52
CA GLY A 51 -3.25 23.38 16.09
C GLY A 51 -1.87 23.07 16.66
N ARG A 52 -1.72 22.55 17.90
CA ARG A 52 -0.40 22.21 18.45
C ARG A 52 0.19 20.92 17.90
N ALA A 53 -0.66 19.95 17.57
CA ALA A 53 -0.19 18.69 16.95
C ALA A 53 0.26 18.91 15.50
N GLN A 54 -0.44 19.77 14.76
CA GLN A 54 -0.12 20.11 13.38
C GLN A 54 1.18 20.91 13.27
N MET A 55 1.51 21.75 14.25
CA MET A 55 2.79 22.49 14.30
C MET A 55 4.00 21.57 14.45
N ARG A 56 3.88 20.38 15.01
CA ARG A 56 5.01 19.44 15.17
C ARG A 56 5.28 18.59 13.93
N LEU A 57 4.30 18.41 13.04
CA LEU A 57 4.43 17.59 11.83
C LEU A 57 5.22 18.31 10.72
N TRP A 58 4.95 19.59 10.48
CA TRP A 58 5.59 20.33 9.39
C TRP A 58 7.11 20.40 9.47
N PRO A 59 7.74 20.58 10.64
CA PRO A 59 9.20 20.45 10.76
C PRO A 59 9.74 19.10 10.29
N VAL A 60 9.04 17.99 10.57
CA VAL A 60 9.46 16.66 10.11
C VAL A 60 9.39 16.57 8.59
N VAL A 61 8.28 17.04 7.98
CA VAL A 61 8.11 17.07 6.52
C VAL A 61 9.19 17.94 5.87
N MET A 62 9.46 19.12 6.44
CA MET A 62 10.49 20.03 5.92
C MET A 62 11.89 19.42 6.03
N VAL A 63 12.25 18.83 7.16
CA VAL A 63 13.54 18.11 7.30
C VAL A 63 13.63 16.95 6.31
N ALA A 64 12.55 16.17 6.16
CA ALA A 64 12.50 15.07 5.18
C ALA A 64 12.74 15.58 3.76
N LEU A 65 12.10 16.67 3.36
CA LEU A 65 12.27 17.27 2.03
C LEU A 65 13.67 17.86 1.84
N VAL A 66 14.12 18.71 2.77
CA VAL A 66 15.43 19.36 2.69
C VAL A 66 16.55 18.33 2.62
N LEU A 67 16.49 17.27 3.44
CA LEU A 67 17.48 16.20 3.42
C LEU A 67 17.53 15.50 2.05
N ARG A 68 16.38 15.17 1.45
CA ARG A 68 16.31 14.52 0.13
C ARG A 68 16.85 15.45 -0.96
N ILE A 69 16.43 16.72 -0.98
CA ILE A 69 16.91 17.70 -1.96
C ILE A 69 18.41 17.96 -1.79
N ALA A 70 18.90 18.03 -0.56
CA ALA A 70 20.33 18.21 -0.28
C ALA A 70 21.13 17.00 -0.82
N VAL A 71 20.72 15.77 -0.50
CA VAL A 71 21.41 14.58 -1.00
C VAL A 71 21.30 14.47 -2.53
N LEU A 72 20.13 14.70 -3.10
CA LEU A 72 19.90 14.74 -4.56
C LEU A 72 20.89 15.69 -5.26
N THR A 73 21.03 16.90 -4.71
CA THR A 73 21.82 17.97 -5.33
C THR A 73 23.32 17.80 -5.09
N LEU A 74 23.72 17.53 -3.84
CA LEU A 74 25.13 17.43 -3.44
C LEU A 74 25.81 16.15 -3.92
N ALA A 75 25.09 15.03 -3.91
CA ALA A 75 25.58 13.75 -4.44
C ALA A 75 25.38 13.62 -5.96
N HIS A 76 24.82 14.65 -6.62
CA HIS A 76 24.58 14.69 -8.08
C HIS A 76 23.83 13.46 -8.63
N THR A 77 22.89 12.89 -7.86
CA THR A 77 22.17 11.66 -8.24
C THR A 77 21.29 11.84 -9.49
N TYR A 78 20.99 13.08 -9.88
CA TYR A 78 20.27 13.45 -11.11
C TYR A 78 21.14 13.35 -12.37
N ARG A 79 22.47 13.18 -12.27
CA ARG A 79 23.35 12.96 -13.39
C ARG A 79 23.27 11.49 -13.78
N PHE A 80 22.25 11.15 -14.56
CA PHE A 80 22.03 9.78 -15.00
C PHE A 80 23.06 9.34 -16.02
N PRO A 81 23.68 8.15 -15.86
CA PRO A 81 24.66 7.63 -16.80
C PRO A 81 24.04 7.39 -18.18
N ALA A 82 24.62 7.94 -19.22
CA ALA A 82 24.13 7.76 -20.60
C ALA A 82 24.23 6.30 -21.09
N HIS A 83 25.19 5.54 -20.56
CA HIS A 83 25.40 4.12 -20.93
C HIS A 83 24.31 3.18 -20.37
N ASP A 84 23.53 3.61 -19.38
CA ASP A 84 22.41 2.84 -18.83
C ASP A 84 21.15 2.92 -19.71
N ASP A 85 21.25 3.48 -20.92
CA ASP A 85 20.10 3.68 -21.82
C ASP A 85 18.89 4.30 -21.10
N HIS A 86 19.17 5.29 -20.27
CA HIS A 86 18.17 6.01 -19.49
C HIS A 86 17.37 5.13 -18.51
N PHE A 87 17.92 4.02 -18.01
CA PHE A 87 17.33 3.15 -17.00
C PHE A 87 16.82 3.94 -15.77
N SER A 88 17.56 4.98 -15.37
CA SER A 88 17.16 5.84 -14.26
C SER A 88 15.92 6.68 -14.54
N PHE A 89 15.51 6.88 -15.81
CA PHE A 89 14.20 7.37 -16.22
C PHE A 89 13.16 6.25 -16.38
N GLY A 90 13.49 5.02 -16.02
CA GLY A 90 12.58 3.85 -16.07
C GLY A 90 12.40 3.30 -17.48
N TRP A 91 13.44 3.23 -18.27
CA TRP A 91 13.40 2.72 -19.66
C TRP A 91 12.09 3.06 -20.40
N GLU A 92 11.08 2.16 -20.30
CA GLU A 92 9.79 2.31 -20.97
C GLU A 92 9.07 3.61 -20.57
N THR A 93 9.15 3.97 -19.30
CA THR A 93 8.53 5.21 -18.79
C THR A 93 9.14 6.44 -19.44
N GLY A 94 10.47 6.50 -19.50
CA GLY A 94 11.20 7.59 -20.12
C GLY A 94 10.97 7.67 -21.64
N ARG A 95 10.94 6.52 -22.31
CA ARG A 95 10.68 6.47 -23.78
C ARG A 95 9.25 6.87 -24.11
N LEU A 96 8.26 6.39 -23.36
CA LEU A 96 6.88 6.83 -23.49
C LEU A 96 6.74 8.34 -23.24
N ALA A 97 7.37 8.86 -22.20
CA ALA A 97 7.38 10.28 -21.90
C ALA A 97 8.02 11.10 -23.04
N ARG A 98 9.10 10.61 -23.64
CA ARG A 98 9.72 11.21 -24.82
C ARG A 98 8.75 11.23 -26.01
N SER A 99 8.13 10.10 -26.35
CA SER A 99 7.16 10.03 -27.46
C SER A 99 5.98 10.99 -27.25
N ILE A 100 5.45 11.09 -26.02
CA ILE A 100 4.40 12.05 -25.67
C ILE A 100 4.91 13.50 -25.84
N ALA A 101 6.12 13.80 -25.38
CA ALA A 101 6.71 15.13 -25.46
C ALA A 101 6.95 15.57 -26.92
N LEU A 102 7.28 14.62 -27.81
CA LEU A 102 7.46 14.85 -29.25
C LEU A 102 6.14 14.88 -30.05
N GLY A 103 4.99 14.61 -29.40
CA GLY A 103 3.69 14.59 -30.07
C GLY A 103 3.32 13.28 -30.74
N GLU A 104 4.11 12.20 -30.54
CA GLU A 104 3.88 10.86 -31.09
C GLU A 104 2.84 10.05 -30.28
N GLY A 105 2.28 10.66 -29.22
CA GLY A 105 1.32 10.03 -28.32
C GLY A 105 1.93 9.02 -27.37
N PHE A 106 1.09 8.22 -26.72
CA PHE A 106 1.53 7.17 -25.79
C PHE A 106 1.98 5.93 -26.57
N SER A 107 3.24 5.95 -27.02
CA SER A 107 3.79 5.00 -27.97
C SER A 107 5.28 4.73 -27.71
N SER A 108 5.80 3.65 -28.33
CA SER A 108 7.24 3.32 -28.38
C SER A 108 7.91 3.15 -27.01
N PRO A 109 7.51 2.15 -26.21
CA PRO A 109 8.11 1.86 -24.90
C PRO A 109 9.54 1.34 -25.00
N PHE A 110 9.96 0.89 -26.21
CA PHE A 110 11.31 0.37 -26.49
C PHE A 110 12.05 1.27 -27.49
N HIS A 111 13.18 0.78 -28.02
CA HIS A 111 13.97 1.53 -29.00
C HIS A 111 13.21 1.75 -30.31
N GLY A 112 13.42 2.91 -30.92
CA GLY A 112 12.80 3.28 -32.20
C GLY A 112 11.30 3.47 -32.12
N HIS A 113 10.62 3.40 -33.27
CA HIS A 113 9.18 3.54 -33.38
C HIS A 113 8.50 2.16 -33.34
N THR A 114 7.88 1.81 -32.21
CA THR A 114 7.22 0.51 -32.01
C THR A 114 5.70 0.59 -31.91
N GLY A 115 5.14 1.77 -32.16
CA GLY A 115 3.69 2.00 -32.20
C GLY A 115 3.05 2.22 -30.82
N PRO A 116 1.72 2.30 -30.80
CA PRO A 116 0.95 2.56 -29.57
C PRO A 116 1.21 1.51 -28.50
N SER A 117 1.19 1.94 -27.23
CA SER A 117 1.51 1.07 -26.09
C SER A 117 0.47 1.17 -24.96
N ALA A 118 0.36 0.12 -24.18
CA ALA A 118 -0.21 0.05 -22.85
C ALA A 118 0.74 -0.69 -21.88
N TRP A 119 2.04 -0.74 -22.21
CA TRP A 119 3.05 -1.46 -21.45
C TRP A 119 3.20 -0.97 -20.01
N ILE A 120 3.08 0.33 -19.80
CA ILE A 120 3.14 1.00 -18.49
C ILE A 120 1.82 1.72 -18.20
N ALA A 121 1.49 1.90 -16.93
CA ALA A 121 0.37 2.74 -16.52
C ALA A 121 0.62 4.22 -16.87
N PRO A 122 -0.41 5.01 -17.23
CA PRO A 122 -0.22 6.27 -17.95
C PRO A 122 0.25 7.45 -17.12
N LEU A 123 -0.08 7.51 -15.83
CA LEU A 123 0.05 8.75 -15.05
C LEU A 123 1.50 9.26 -14.99
N TYR A 124 2.44 8.39 -14.69
CA TYR A 124 3.83 8.81 -14.52
C TYR A 124 4.53 9.15 -15.86
N PRO A 125 4.32 8.42 -16.98
CA PRO A 125 4.80 8.84 -18.29
C PRO A 125 4.26 10.21 -18.73
N TYR A 126 2.98 10.53 -18.52
CA TYR A 126 2.44 11.86 -18.81
C TYR A 126 3.02 12.95 -17.93
N PHE A 127 3.19 12.68 -16.64
CA PHE A 127 3.87 13.60 -15.72
C PHE A 127 5.31 13.89 -16.18
N LEU A 128 6.08 12.85 -16.50
CA LEU A 128 7.45 12.98 -16.96
C LEU A 128 7.52 13.69 -18.34
N ALA A 129 6.56 13.45 -19.23
CA ALA A 129 6.45 14.16 -20.51
C ALA A 129 6.22 15.67 -20.32
N GLY A 130 5.43 16.06 -19.33
CA GLY A 130 5.28 17.47 -18.93
C GLY A 130 6.61 18.09 -18.51
N ILE A 131 7.39 17.39 -17.71
CA ILE A 131 8.76 17.81 -17.31
C ILE A 131 9.66 17.92 -18.54
N PHE A 132 9.63 16.93 -19.43
CA PHE A 132 10.46 16.94 -20.65
C PHE A 132 10.13 18.11 -21.58
N LYS A 133 8.85 18.49 -21.69
CA LYS A 133 8.45 19.65 -22.49
C LYS A 133 9.00 20.98 -21.94
N ILE A 134 9.15 21.10 -20.64
CA ILE A 134 9.60 22.33 -19.99
C ILE A 134 11.12 22.39 -19.84
N PHE A 135 11.74 21.29 -19.42
CA PHE A 135 13.16 21.24 -19.03
C PHE A 135 14.04 20.48 -20.04
N GLY A 136 13.46 19.97 -21.13
CA GLY A 136 14.16 19.20 -22.16
C GLY A 136 14.15 17.69 -21.92
N ILE A 137 14.17 16.94 -23.03
CA ILE A 137 14.12 15.47 -23.00
C ILE A 137 15.48 14.93 -22.53
N TYR A 138 15.46 14.11 -21.47
CA TYR A 138 16.61 13.45 -20.85
C TYR A 138 17.72 14.42 -20.38
N THR A 139 17.39 15.66 -20.07
CA THR A 139 18.37 16.61 -19.52
C THR A 139 18.59 16.40 -18.03
N ASN A 140 19.70 16.90 -17.51
CA ASN A 140 19.97 16.92 -16.07
C ASN A 140 18.91 17.74 -15.31
N ALA A 141 18.36 18.79 -15.93
CA ALA A 141 17.28 19.60 -15.35
C ALA A 141 16.00 18.78 -15.21
N SER A 142 15.59 18.04 -16.25
CA SER A 142 14.41 17.17 -16.18
C SER A 142 14.58 16.03 -15.16
N ALA A 143 15.79 15.45 -15.05
CA ALA A 143 16.09 14.46 -14.05
C ALA A 143 15.99 15.04 -12.63
N TRP A 144 16.62 16.21 -12.39
CA TRP A 144 16.56 16.88 -11.10
C TRP A 144 15.12 17.20 -10.67
N VAL A 145 14.31 17.76 -11.58
CA VAL A 145 12.91 18.11 -11.30
C VAL A 145 12.07 16.86 -11.01
N ALA A 146 12.22 15.79 -11.79
CA ALA A 146 11.51 14.54 -11.56
C ALA A 146 11.85 13.93 -10.18
N LEU A 147 13.13 13.91 -9.81
CA LEU A 147 13.58 13.43 -8.51
C LEU A 147 13.19 14.36 -7.35
N ALA A 148 13.14 15.70 -7.59
CA ALA A 148 12.65 16.64 -6.60
C ALA A 148 11.15 16.42 -6.30
N VAL A 149 10.32 16.14 -7.31
CA VAL A 149 8.90 15.80 -7.10
C VAL A 149 8.76 14.45 -6.39
N ASN A 150 9.55 13.43 -6.74
CA ASN A 150 9.59 12.18 -6.00
C ASN A 150 10.00 12.39 -4.52
N SER A 151 10.97 13.28 -4.28
CA SER A 151 11.40 13.67 -2.94
C SER A 151 10.28 14.36 -2.15
N LEU A 152 9.51 15.22 -2.81
CA LEU A 152 8.32 15.85 -2.23
C LEU A 152 7.25 14.81 -1.87
N CYS A 153 6.94 13.87 -2.77
CA CYS A 153 6.00 12.78 -2.49
C CYS A 153 6.46 11.94 -1.29
N SER A 154 7.75 11.57 -1.25
CA SER A 154 8.31 10.82 -0.13
C SER A 154 8.28 11.60 1.18
N ALA A 155 8.55 12.91 1.19
CA ALA A 155 8.44 13.75 2.38
C ALA A 155 6.98 13.90 2.84
N LEU A 156 6.04 14.10 1.92
CA LEU A 156 4.61 14.20 2.22
C LEU A 156 4.02 12.90 2.78
N THR A 157 4.64 11.74 2.55
CA THR A 157 4.23 10.46 3.16
C THR A 157 4.30 10.50 4.70
N CYS A 158 5.10 11.39 5.30
CA CYS A 158 5.08 11.64 6.74
C CYS A 158 3.69 12.06 7.25
N VAL A 159 2.86 12.72 6.42
CA VAL A 159 1.54 13.24 6.82
C VAL A 159 0.53 12.11 7.13
N PRO A 160 0.22 11.22 6.19
CA PRO A 160 -0.66 10.10 6.48
C PRO A 160 -0.06 9.16 7.54
N LEU A 161 1.25 8.94 7.57
CA LEU A 161 1.94 8.14 8.58
C LEU A 161 1.74 8.71 9.99
N TYR A 162 1.99 9.99 10.18
CA TYR A 162 1.75 10.67 11.45
C TYR A 162 0.29 10.56 11.87
N SER A 163 -0.63 10.79 10.93
CA SER A 163 -2.07 10.75 11.18
C SER A 163 -2.54 9.35 11.61
N MET A 164 -2.03 8.30 10.95
CA MET A 164 -2.30 6.90 11.31
C MET A 164 -1.69 6.55 12.67
N GLY A 165 -0.43 6.91 12.89
CA GLY A 165 0.28 6.67 14.16
C GLY A 165 -0.44 7.32 15.35
N ARG A 166 -0.89 8.57 15.17
CA ARG A 166 -1.67 9.31 16.18
C ARG A 166 -3.01 8.64 16.48
N ALA A 167 -3.73 8.23 15.43
CA ALA A 167 -5.04 7.60 15.56
C ALA A 167 -5.00 6.22 16.22
N LEU A 168 -3.90 5.47 16.04
CA LEU A 168 -3.75 4.09 16.51
C LEU A 168 -2.98 3.99 17.83
N PHE A 169 -1.94 4.79 18.03
CA PHE A 169 -0.93 4.60 19.08
C PHE A 169 -0.62 5.87 19.88
N GLY A 170 -1.25 6.99 19.53
CA GLY A 170 -1.05 8.27 20.18
C GLY A 170 0.11 9.11 19.63
N GLU A 171 0.29 10.30 20.19
CA GLU A 171 1.17 11.36 19.71
C GLU A 171 2.65 10.95 19.64
N ARG A 172 3.13 10.25 20.69
CA ARG A 172 4.53 9.80 20.76
C ARG A 172 4.88 8.84 19.63
N ALA A 173 4.00 7.86 19.36
CA ALA A 173 4.19 6.91 18.28
C ALA A 173 4.09 7.58 16.91
N ALA A 174 3.18 8.54 16.74
CA ALA A 174 3.05 9.32 15.52
C ALA A 174 4.34 10.06 15.16
N ASN A 175 4.94 10.72 16.14
CA ASN A 175 6.23 11.41 15.96
C ASN A 175 7.36 10.43 15.56
N TRP A 176 7.50 9.31 16.27
CA TRP A 176 8.54 8.31 15.93
C TRP A 176 8.34 7.74 14.52
N THR A 177 7.11 7.42 14.14
CA THR A 177 6.80 6.88 12.81
C THR A 177 7.19 7.87 11.71
N ALA A 178 6.82 9.15 11.87
CA ALA A 178 7.15 10.18 10.90
C ALA A 178 8.66 10.44 10.81
N TRP A 179 9.37 10.50 11.94
CA TRP A 179 10.83 10.70 11.96
C TRP A 179 11.60 9.50 11.40
N ILE A 180 11.19 8.26 11.70
CA ILE A 180 11.80 7.06 11.11
C ILE A 180 11.68 7.11 9.59
N TRP A 181 10.49 7.41 9.04
CA TRP A 181 10.32 7.54 7.60
C TRP A 181 11.14 8.69 7.01
N ALA A 182 11.16 9.84 7.68
CA ALA A 182 11.90 11.03 7.22
C ALA A 182 13.40 10.76 7.05
N LEU A 183 13.97 9.98 7.97
CA LEU A 183 15.43 9.75 8.06
C LEU A 183 15.86 8.37 7.53
N LEU A 184 14.92 7.48 7.18
CA LEU A 184 15.25 6.13 6.69
C LEU A 184 16.04 6.19 5.38
N PRO A 185 17.29 5.70 5.34
CA PRO A 185 18.11 5.77 4.12
C PRO A 185 17.45 5.18 2.89
N TYR A 186 16.71 4.11 3.09
CA TYR A 186 16.01 3.41 2.00
C TYR A 186 14.85 4.24 1.40
N SER A 187 14.10 4.99 2.21
CA SER A 187 13.08 5.92 1.71
C SER A 187 13.68 7.10 0.95
N ILE A 188 14.87 7.56 1.38
CA ILE A 188 15.64 8.59 0.69
C ILE A 188 16.14 8.05 -0.65
N TYR A 189 16.76 6.87 -0.67
CA TYR A 189 17.31 6.23 -1.86
C TYR A 189 16.30 6.14 -3.00
N TRP A 190 15.08 5.63 -2.75
CA TRP A 190 14.06 5.51 -3.79
C TRP A 190 13.56 6.85 -4.30
N ALA A 191 13.57 7.88 -3.49
CA ALA A 191 13.12 9.22 -3.89
C ALA A 191 14.11 9.94 -4.81
N ILE A 192 15.43 9.68 -4.64
CA ILE A 192 16.48 10.47 -5.28
C ILE A 192 17.28 9.73 -6.36
N ARG A 193 17.04 8.43 -6.56
CA ARG A 193 17.88 7.61 -7.46
C ARG A 193 17.25 7.34 -8.81
N PHE A 194 15.92 7.21 -8.86
CA PHE A 194 15.19 6.82 -10.06
C PHE A 194 13.97 7.72 -10.27
N ALA A 195 13.79 8.21 -11.50
CA ALA A 195 12.58 8.92 -11.90
C ALA A 195 11.45 7.91 -12.21
N TRP A 196 10.97 7.25 -11.16
CA TRP A 196 9.92 6.22 -11.19
C TRP A 196 8.72 6.61 -10.32
N GLU A 197 7.58 5.97 -10.56
CA GLU A 197 6.31 6.19 -9.85
C GLU A 197 6.34 5.78 -8.37
N THR A 198 7.40 5.13 -7.91
CA THR A 198 7.48 4.44 -6.61
C THR A 198 7.14 5.34 -5.42
N SER A 199 7.75 6.54 -5.32
CA SER A 199 7.47 7.46 -4.21
C SER A 199 6.06 8.04 -4.26
N PHE A 200 5.51 8.27 -5.46
CA PHE A 200 4.14 8.71 -5.64
C PHE A 200 3.14 7.62 -5.23
N ALA A 201 3.36 6.38 -5.67
CA ALA A 201 2.52 5.23 -5.31
C ALA A 201 2.53 4.97 -3.79
N THR A 202 3.69 5.14 -3.13
CA THR A 202 3.84 5.06 -1.68
C THR A 202 2.98 6.09 -0.96
N LEU A 203 3.05 7.36 -1.38
CA LEU A 203 2.22 8.42 -0.81
C LEU A 203 0.73 8.12 -0.98
N MET A 204 0.31 7.74 -2.19
CA MET A 204 -1.09 7.46 -2.48
C MET A 204 -1.62 6.26 -1.70
N LEU A 205 -0.82 5.20 -1.54
CA LEU A 205 -1.21 4.04 -0.74
C LEU A 205 -1.35 4.41 0.76
N ALA A 206 -0.42 5.16 1.31
CA ALA A 206 -0.51 5.64 2.69
C ALA A 206 -1.75 6.55 2.90
N CYS A 207 -2.08 7.41 1.93
CA CYS A 207 -3.31 8.20 1.95
C CYS A 207 -4.56 7.30 1.88
N ALA A 208 -4.58 6.31 0.97
CA ALA A 208 -5.71 5.39 0.83
C ALA A 208 -5.92 4.55 2.10
N PHE A 209 -4.84 4.10 2.74
CA PHE A 209 -4.90 3.37 4.00
C PHE A 209 -5.45 4.25 5.14
N TRP A 210 -4.96 5.48 5.25
CA TRP A 210 -5.50 6.45 6.22
C TRP A 210 -6.98 6.74 5.97
N LEU A 211 -7.38 6.97 4.71
CA LEU A 211 -8.78 7.20 4.32
C LEU A 211 -9.66 5.99 4.66
N ALA A 212 -9.16 4.76 4.46
CA ALA A 212 -9.86 3.56 4.88
C ALA A 212 -10.14 3.55 6.40
N MET A 213 -9.17 3.98 7.22
CA MET A 213 -9.36 4.11 8.66
C MET A 213 -10.41 5.19 9.03
N GLN A 214 -10.45 6.31 8.29
CA GLN A 214 -11.49 7.33 8.48
C GLN A 214 -12.87 6.80 8.10
N LEU A 215 -13.00 6.15 6.94
CA LEU A 215 -14.24 5.53 6.47
C LEU A 215 -14.78 4.45 7.41
N ALA A 216 -13.89 3.74 8.11
CA ALA A 216 -14.32 2.77 9.13
C ALA A 216 -14.95 3.42 10.39
N ARG A 217 -14.72 4.72 10.60
CA ARG A 217 -15.24 5.50 11.74
C ARG A 217 -16.44 6.36 11.36
N GLU A 218 -16.41 6.96 10.18
CA GLU A 218 -17.40 7.93 9.71
C GLU A 218 -17.74 7.68 8.24
N ASN A 219 -19.03 7.53 7.94
CA ASN A 219 -19.50 7.33 6.56
C ASN A 219 -19.78 8.67 5.88
N ARG A 220 -18.76 9.48 5.62
CA ARG A 220 -18.87 10.77 4.93
C ARG A 220 -18.59 10.63 3.45
N LEU A 221 -19.43 11.22 2.60
CA LEU A 221 -19.24 11.23 1.15
C LEU A 221 -17.86 11.76 0.73
N ARG A 222 -17.37 12.84 1.39
CA ARG A 222 -16.04 13.41 1.12
C ARG A 222 -14.93 12.34 1.22
N TRP A 223 -14.91 11.54 2.31
CA TRP A 223 -13.91 10.49 2.49
C TRP A 223 -13.99 9.41 1.42
N TRP A 224 -15.20 9.08 0.96
CA TRP A 224 -15.41 8.13 -0.13
C TRP A 224 -14.88 8.66 -1.47
N LEU A 225 -15.10 9.95 -1.79
CA LEU A 225 -14.61 10.57 -3.02
C LEU A 225 -13.08 10.69 -3.01
N GLU A 226 -12.49 11.13 -1.89
CA GLU A 226 -11.02 11.17 -1.72
C GLU A 226 -10.40 9.77 -1.80
N PHE A 227 -11.05 8.75 -1.24
CA PHE A 227 -10.64 7.35 -1.35
C PHE A 227 -10.65 6.86 -2.79
N SER A 228 -11.69 7.15 -3.56
CA SER A 228 -11.76 6.81 -4.99
C SER A 228 -10.69 7.52 -5.80
N LEU A 229 -10.44 8.80 -5.52
CA LEU A 229 -9.38 9.56 -6.20
C LEU A 229 -8.00 8.94 -5.90
N ALA A 230 -7.70 8.61 -4.64
CA ALA A 230 -6.44 7.97 -4.27
C ALA A 230 -6.27 6.62 -5.01
N TRP A 231 -7.32 5.80 -5.07
CA TRP A 231 -7.28 4.52 -5.79
C TRP A 231 -7.20 4.67 -7.31
N ALA A 232 -7.82 5.68 -7.90
CA ALA A 232 -7.64 5.98 -9.32
C ALA A 232 -6.20 6.38 -9.64
N LEU A 233 -5.58 7.22 -8.81
CA LEU A 233 -4.18 7.63 -8.95
C LEU A 233 -3.22 6.44 -8.75
N ILE A 234 -3.51 5.55 -7.82
CA ILE A 234 -2.78 4.27 -7.66
C ILE A 234 -2.92 3.43 -8.93
N ALA A 235 -4.13 3.19 -9.40
CA ALA A 235 -4.38 2.38 -10.59
C ALA A 235 -3.64 2.91 -11.82
N LEU A 236 -3.70 4.23 -12.04
CA LEU A 236 -3.08 4.89 -13.19
C LEU A 236 -1.55 5.06 -13.05
N SER A 237 -0.96 4.77 -11.89
CA SER A 237 0.49 4.81 -11.67
C SER A 237 1.10 3.43 -11.43
N ASN A 238 0.55 2.65 -10.49
CA ASN A 238 1.02 1.32 -10.13
C ASN A 238 -0.15 0.35 -9.88
N PRO A 239 -0.74 -0.22 -10.94
CA PRO A 239 -1.94 -1.06 -10.83
C PRO A 239 -1.72 -2.36 -10.04
N SER A 240 -0.48 -2.78 -9.77
CA SER A 240 -0.21 -3.98 -8.95
C SER A 240 -0.78 -3.86 -7.53
N ILE A 241 -0.84 -2.64 -7.00
CA ILE A 241 -1.38 -2.36 -5.66
C ILE A 241 -2.91 -2.56 -5.59
N LEU A 242 -3.61 -2.55 -6.74
CA LEU A 242 -5.06 -2.79 -6.80
C LEU A 242 -5.47 -4.15 -6.20
N ALA A 243 -4.56 -5.10 -6.10
CA ALA A 243 -4.82 -6.38 -5.42
C ALA A 243 -5.30 -6.19 -3.97
N PHE A 244 -4.93 -5.09 -3.32
CA PHE A 244 -5.36 -4.77 -1.95
C PHE A 244 -6.74 -4.10 -1.88
N LEU A 245 -7.20 -3.41 -2.94
CA LEU A 245 -8.48 -2.65 -2.94
C LEU A 245 -9.70 -3.48 -2.49
N PRO A 246 -9.96 -4.71 -3.00
CA PRO A 246 -11.12 -5.47 -2.58
C PRO A 246 -11.10 -5.82 -1.08
N PHE A 247 -9.95 -6.19 -0.54
CA PHE A 247 -9.79 -6.49 0.89
C PHE A 247 -9.98 -5.25 1.76
N CYS A 248 -9.42 -4.11 1.32
CA CYS A 248 -9.61 -2.82 1.95
C CYS A 248 -11.09 -2.41 1.97
N GLY A 249 -11.79 -2.53 0.84
CA GLY A 249 -13.22 -2.25 0.71
C GLY A 249 -14.08 -3.14 1.60
N ILE A 250 -13.84 -4.46 1.58
CA ILE A 250 -14.55 -5.42 2.45
C ILE A 250 -14.35 -5.06 3.94
N TRP A 251 -13.12 -4.71 4.33
CA TRP A 251 -12.83 -4.32 5.70
C TRP A 251 -13.59 -3.05 6.11
N ILE A 252 -13.62 -2.00 5.26
CA ILE A 252 -14.39 -0.77 5.51
C ILE A 252 -15.87 -1.10 5.70
N LEU A 253 -16.46 -1.84 4.75
CA LEU A 253 -17.89 -2.20 4.78
C LEU A 253 -18.25 -3.03 6.01
N HIS A 254 -17.40 -3.98 6.39
CA HIS A 254 -17.58 -4.77 7.60
C HIS A 254 -17.57 -3.90 8.85
N ARG A 255 -16.63 -2.95 8.94
CA ARG A 255 -16.54 -2.01 10.07
C ARG A 255 -17.76 -1.09 10.14
N GLN A 256 -18.17 -0.52 9.01
CA GLN A 256 -19.35 0.36 8.95
C GLN A 256 -20.65 -0.38 9.30
N ARG A 257 -20.82 -1.63 8.82
CA ARG A 257 -22.00 -2.44 9.18
C ARG A 257 -22.03 -2.74 10.68
N ARG A 258 -20.90 -3.11 11.28
CA ARG A 258 -20.83 -3.36 12.72
C ARG A 258 -21.07 -2.12 13.57
N ALA A 259 -20.71 -0.95 13.08
CA ALA A 259 -20.95 0.34 13.74
C ALA A 259 -22.34 0.92 13.44
N GLY A 260 -23.16 0.28 12.59
CA GLY A 260 -24.49 0.78 12.21
C GLY A 260 -24.50 2.05 11.37
N ILE A 261 -23.35 2.44 10.79
CA ILE A 261 -23.20 3.69 10.01
C ILE A 261 -23.19 3.47 8.50
N PHE A 262 -23.36 2.23 8.04
CA PHE A 262 -23.31 1.89 6.60
C PHE A 262 -24.45 2.58 5.84
N GLN A 263 -24.09 3.24 4.73
CA GLN A 263 -25.00 3.82 3.75
C GLN A 263 -24.52 3.47 2.35
N LEU A 264 -25.42 3.04 1.47
CA LEU A 264 -25.09 2.63 0.12
C LEU A 264 -24.73 3.82 -0.80
N ARG A 265 -25.41 4.97 -0.64
CA ARG A 265 -25.24 6.12 -1.56
C ARG A 265 -23.79 6.62 -1.67
N PRO A 266 -23.04 6.89 -0.58
CA PRO A 266 -21.65 7.32 -0.69
C PRO A 266 -20.76 6.28 -1.39
N LEU A 267 -21.00 4.99 -1.14
CA LEU A 267 -20.27 3.91 -1.82
C LEU A 267 -20.53 3.90 -3.33
N VAL A 268 -21.79 4.07 -3.76
CA VAL A 268 -22.15 4.12 -5.19
C VAL A 268 -21.48 5.33 -5.86
N TYR A 269 -21.52 6.50 -5.25
CA TYR A 269 -20.83 7.68 -5.79
C TYR A 269 -19.32 7.50 -5.88
N SER A 270 -18.73 6.85 -4.87
CA SER A 270 -17.30 6.48 -4.85
C SER A 270 -16.95 5.54 -6.01
N ALA A 271 -17.73 4.48 -6.19
CA ALA A 271 -17.52 3.52 -7.27
C ALA A 271 -17.71 4.17 -8.65
N ALA A 272 -18.74 5.01 -8.82
CA ALA A 272 -18.98 5.75 -10.06
C ALA A 272 -17.82 6.69 -10.39
N LEU A 273 -17.30 7.43 -9.39
CA LEU A 273 -16.13 8.29 -9.58
C LEU A 273 -14.90 7.49 -9.98
N LEU A 274 -14.63 6.36 -9.30
CA LEU A 274 -13.49 5.50 -9.64
C LEU A 274 -13.58 5.02 -11.10
N VAL A 275 -14.75 4.51 -11.51
CA VAL A 275 -14.99 4.09 -12.90
C VAL A 275 -14.81 5.25 -13.85
N ALA A 276 -15.39 6.42 -13.58
CA ALA A 276 -15.28 7.61 -14.42
C ALA A 276 -13.82 8.08 -14.61
N LEU A 277 -12.98 7.98 -13.59
CA LEU A 277 -11.56 8.34 -13.66
C LEU A 277 -10.72 7.33 -14.44
N LEU A 278 -11.08 6.04 -14.42
CA LEU A 278 -10.34 4.97 -15.10
C LEU A 278 -10.85 4.73 -16.54
N ALA A 279 -12.11 4.99 -16.80
CA ALA A 279 -12.77 4.74 -18.09
C ALA A 279 -12.05 5.39 -19.28
N PRO A 280 -11.61 6.66 -19.26
CA PRO A 280 -10.96 7.29 -20.43
C PRO A 280 -9.73 6.50 -20.90
N TRP A 281 -8.91 6.00 -19.95
CA TRP A 281 -7.74 5.21 -20.31
C TRP A 281 -8.10 3.81 -20.81
N THR A 282 -9.07 3.15 -20.20
CA THR A 282 -9.55 1.83 -20.64
C THR A 282 -10.20 1.91 -22.02
N VAL A 283 -10.99 2.95 -22.28
CA VAL A 283 -11.60 3.22 -23.61
C VAL A 283 -10.52 3.49 -24.67
N ARG A 284 -9.51 4.32 -24.34
CA ARG A 284 -8.36 4.52 -25.24
C ARG A 284 -7.66 3.20 -25.57
N ASN A 285 -7.40 2.37 -24.58
CA ASN A 285 -6.76 1.07 -24.80
C ASN A 285 -7.61 0.18 -25.71
N TYR A 286 -8.92 0.13 -25.49
CA TYR A 286 -9.83 -0.63 -26.35
C TYR A 286 -9.85 -0.09 -27.79
N ALA A 287 -9.90 1.21 -27.98
CA ALA A 287 -9.89 1.84 -29.30
C ALA A 287 -8.58 1.56 -30.07
N VAL A 288 -7.45 1.47 -29.36
CA VAL A 288 -6.13 1.25 -29.97
C VAL A 288 -5.84 -0.23 -30.25
N PHE A 289 -6.16 -1.12 -29.30
CA PHE A 289 -5.77 -2.53 -29.39
C PHE A 289 -6.90 -3.44 -29.87
N HIS A 290 -8.14 -2.94 -29.96
CA HIS A 290 -9.38 -3.72 -30.23
C HIS A 290 -9.53 -4.94 -29.28
N LYS A 291 -8.98 -4.81 -28.08
CA LYS A 291 -8.99 -5.80 -26.99
C LYS A 291 -9.15 -5.08 -25.67
N PHE A 292 -9.75 -5.76 -24.69
CA PHE A 292 -9.86 -5.21 -23.36
C PHE A 292 -8.50 -5.25 -22.65
N VAL A 293 -7.92 -4.06 -22.46
CA VAL A 293 -6.72 -3.83 -21.64
C VAL A 293 -7.13 -2.81 -20.58
N PHE A 294 -7.28 -3.27 -19.34
CA PHE A 294 -7.80 -2.43 -18.26
C PHE A 294 -6.96 -1.15 -18.06
N ILE A 295 -5.74 -1.27 -17.57
CA ILE A 295 -4.83 -0.13 -17.38
C ILE A 295 -3.47 -0.41 -18.05
N ARG A 296 -2.83 -1.52 -17.69
CA ARG A 296 -1.50 -1.96 -18.12
C ARG A 296 -1.60 -3.31 -18.80
N GLY A 297 -0.96 -3.45 -19.95
CA GLY A 297 -1.11 -4.62 -20.82
C GLY A 297 -0.03 -5.68 -20.72
N ASN A 298 1.08 -5.45 -20.00
CA ASN A 298 2.30 -6.26 -20.09
C ASN A 298 2.37 -7.48 -19.17
N LEU A 299 1.31 -7.83 -18.43
CA LEU A 299 1.35 -8.92 -17.43
C LEU A 299 1.87 -10.25 -18.00
N GLY A 300 1.50 -10.59 -19.25
CA GLY A 300 1.97 -11.82 -19.90
C GLY A 300 3.49 -11.83 -20.11
N ALA A 301 4.08 -10.70 -20.48
CA ALA A 301 5.52 -10.54 -20.61
C ALA A 301 6.21 -10.59 -19.23
N GLU A 302 5.68 -9.90 -18.23
CA GLU A 302 6.19 -9.94 -16.85
C GLU A 302 6.14 -11.38 -16.28
N LEU A 303 5.08 -12.13 -16.58
CA LEU A 303 4.98 -13.53 -16.19
C LEU A 303 6.10 -14.36 -16.83
N ARG A 304 6.41 -14.14 -18.11
CA ARG A 304 7.50 -14.82 -18.82
C ARG A 304 8.88 -14.45 -18.28
N LEU A 305 9.08 -13.18 -17.92
CA LEU A 305 10.34 -12.70 -17.34
C LEU A 305 10.66 -13.32 -15.97
N GLY A 306 9.66 -13.84 -15.30
CA GLY A 306 9.84 -14.56 -14.03
C GLY A 306 9.83 -16.08 -14.18
N ASN A 307 9.24 -16.64 -15.25
CA ASN A 307 8.97 -18.08 -15.35
C ASN A 307 9.53 -18.66 -16.64
N GLY A 308 10.44 -19.62 -16.49
CA GLY A 308 11.13 -20.30 -17.58
C GLY A 308 12.24 -21.21 -17.05
N PRO A 309 12.94 -21.93 -17.94
CA PRO A 309 13.97 -22.88 -17.53
C PRO A 309 15.10 -22.27 -16.68
N ALA A 310 15.48 -21.02 -16.96
CA ALA A 310 16.52 -20.28 -16.24
C ALA A 310 16.01 -19.45 -15.05
N ALA A 311 14.72 -19.58 -14.68
CA ALA A 311 14.14 -18.78 -13.60
C ALA A 311 14.70 -19.20 -12.24
N ASP A 312 15.11 -18.20 -11.45
CA ASP A 312 15.69 -18.35 -10.11
C ASP A 312 14.91 -17.62 -9.01
N GLY A 313 13.74 -17.05 -9.37
CA GLY A 313 12.91 -16.25 -8.50
C GLY A 313 13.07 -14.74 -8.68
N GLN A 314 14.06 -14.31 -9.44
CA GLN A 314 14.31 -12.92 -9.77
C GLN A 314 13.96 -12.63 -11.23
N TRP A 315 14.08 -11.38 -11.61
CA TRP A 315 13.86 -10.90 -12.95
C TRP A 315 14.93 -11.40 -13.93
N MET A 316 14.50 -12.14 -14.96
CA MET A 316 15.36 -12.55 -16.07
C MET A 316 15.48 -11.43 -17.10
N PHE A 317 16.22 -10.36 -16.77
CA PHE A 317 16.33 -9.15 -17.57
C PHE A 317 16.85 -9.38 -19.00
N TRP A 318 17.61 -10.45 -19.22
CA TRP A 318 18.14 -10.83 -20.53
C TRP A 318 17.06 -11.32 -21.52
N PHE A 319 15.83 -11.52 -21.09
CA PHE A 319 14.68 -11.76 -21.97
C PHE A 319 13.79 -10.52 -22.14
N HIS A 320 14.24 -9.36 -21.69
CA HIS A 320 13.45 -8.15 -21.79
C HIS A 320 13.73 -7.43 -23.12
N PRO A 321 12.72 -6.92 -23.86
CA PRO A 321 12.92 -6.24 -25.15
C PRO A 321 13.81 -4.99 -25.08
N SER A 322 14.01 -4.39 -23.90
CA SER A 322 15.01 -3.31 -23.73
C SER A 322 16.45 -3.80 -23.70
N VAL A 323 16.69 -5.11 -23.54
CA VAL A 323 18.03 -5.69 -23.35
C VAL A 323 18.36 -6.69 -24.44
N ASP A 324 17.41 -7.54 -24.81
CA ASP A 324 17.59 -8.59 -25.81
C ASP A 324 17.14 -8.12 -27.19
N PRO A 325 18.03 -8.00 -28.19
CA PRO A 325 17.67 -7.61 -29.55
C PRO A 325 16.71 -8.59 -30.22
N PHE A 326 16.77 -9.88 -29.88
CA PHE A 326 15.88 -10.89 -30.45
C PHE A 326 14.44 -10.72 -29.92
N GLU A 327 14.28 -10.52 -28.62
CA GLU A 327 12.97 -10.25 -28.03
C GLU A 327 12.42 -8.88 -28.47
N PHE A 328 13.29 -7.89 -28.68
CA PHE A 328 12.89 -6.61 -29.25
C PHE A 328 12.35 -6.77 -30.68
N GLU A 329 13.05 -7.52 -31.55
CA GLU A 329 12.62 -7.75 -32.94
C GLU A 329 11.29 -8.52 -32.98
N ARG A 330 11.11 -9.52 -32.12
CA ARG A 330 9.82 -10.21 -31.96
C ARG A 330 8.71 -9.27 -31.57
N TYR A 331 8.94 -8.39 -30.60
CA TYR A 331 7.97 -7.39 -30.19
C TYR A 331 7.60 -6.46 -31.35
N ARG A 332 8.60 -6.00 -32.11
CA ARG A 332 8.43 -5.10 -33.25
C ARG A 332 7.59 -5.73 -34.36
N GLN A 333 7.85 -7.00 -34.70
CA GLN A 333 7.15 -7.74 -35.73
C GLN A 333 5.71 -8.11 -35.34
N MET A 334 5.51 -8.54 -34.11
CA MET A 334 4.21 -9.01 -33.63
C MET A 334 3.27 -7.88 -33.21
N GLY A 335 3.82 -6.75 -32.79
CA GLY A 335 3.10 -5.71 -32.05
C GLY A 335 2.82 -6.10 -30.60
N GLU A 336 2.57 -5.08 -29.74
CA GLU A 336 2.49 -5.26 -28.28
C GLU A 336 1.50 -6.34 -27.83
N ALA A 337 0.26 -6.28 -28.30
CA ALA A 337 -0.79 -7.16 -27.82
C ALA A 337 -0.59 -8.64 -28.18
N ALA A 338 -0.02 -8.93 -29.38
CA ALA A 338 0.27 -10.29 -29.80
C ALA A 338 1.53 -10.83 -29.12
N TYR A 339 2.55 -9.98 -28.98
CA TYR A 339 3.78 -10.31 -28.25
C TYR A 339 3.47 -10.70 -26.79
N VAL A 340 2.75 -9.86 -26.05
CA VAL A 340 2.41 -10.13 -24.66
C VAL A 340 1.60 -11.43 -24.52
N LYS A 341 0.63 -11.69 -25.44
CA LYS A 341 -0.13 -12.92 -25.44
C LYS A 341 0.77 -14.15 -25.68
N ALA A 342 1.70 -14.08 -26.62
CA ALA A 342 2.67 -15.15 -26.87
C ALA A 342 3.55 -15.43 -25.67
N ARG A 343 4.08 -14.38 -25.01
CA ARG A 343 4.86 -14.53 -23.77
C ARG A 343 4.04 -15.15 -22.64
N GLN A 344 2.77 -14.77 -22.50
CA GLN A 344 1.85 -15.38 -21.53
C GLN A 344 1.67 -16.87 -21.77
N GLN A 345 1.44 -17.26 -23.02
CA GLN A 345 1.28 -18.67 -23.40
C GLN A 345 2.51 -19.51 -23.07
N GLU A 346 3.71 -18.99 -23.39
CA GLU A 346 4.97 -19.65 -23.06
C GLU A 346 5.18 -19.81 -21.55
N ALA A 347 4.88 -18.75 -20.79
CA ALA A 347 5.00 -18.79 -19.33
C ALA A 347 4.01 -19.81 -18.72
N LEU A 348 2.76 -19.81 -19.17
CA LEU A 348 1.75 -20.74 -18.68
C LEU A 348 2.08 -22.18 -19.06
N ALA A 349 2.55 -22.44 -20.29
CA ALA A 349 2.99 -23.77 -20.71
C ALA A 349 4.14 -24.28 -19.85
N TRP A 350 5.11 -23.39 -19.53
CA TRP A 350 6.21 -23.76 -18.64
C TRP A 350 5.73 -24.04 -17.22
N ILE A 351 4.86 -23.19 -16.66
CA ILE A 351 4.28 -23.35 -15.30
C ILE A 351 3.53 -24.65 -15.18
N THR A 352 2.64 -24.96 -16.15
CA THR A 352 1.83 -26.19 -16.13
C THR A 352 2.66 -27.43 -16.36
N GLY A 353 3.72 -27.34 -17.16
CA GLY A 353 4.67 -28.45 -17.39
C GLY A 353 5.66 -28.66 -16.23
N ASN A 354 5.84 -27.66 -15.33
CA ASN A 354 6.84 -27.72 -14.27
C ASN A 354 6.27 -27.22 -12.91
N PRO A 355 5.15 -27.76 -12.40
CA PRO A 355 4.47 -27.20 -11.24
C PRO A 355 5.32 -27.22 -9.94
N ALA A 356 6.12 -28.27 -9.73
CA ALA A 356 7.01 -28.37 -8.56
C ALA A 356 8.11 -27.27 -8.61
N ARG A 357 8.70 -27.03 -9.79
CA ARG A 357 9.69 -25.97 -9.95
C ARG A 357 9.09 -24.59 -9.81
N PHE A 358 7.87 -24.37 -10.32
CA PHE A 358 7.14 -23.13 -10.12
C PHE A 358 6.86 -22.87 -8.63
N ALA A 359 6.45 -23.88 -7.87
CA ALA A 359 6.23 -23.77 -6.42
C ALA A 359 7.53 -23.41 -5.69
N GLU A 360 8.65 -24.08 -6.02
CA GLU A 360 9.97 -23.76 -5.44
C GLU A 360 10.36 -22.29 -5.70
N ILE A 361 10.22 -21.84 -6.95
CA ILE A 361 10.56 -20.46 -7.34
C ILE A 361 9.63 -19.46 -6.64
N THR A 362 8.35 -19.78 -6.49
CA THR A 362 7.38 -18.96 -5.77
C THR A 362 7.77 -18.81 -4.31
N LEU A 363 8.19 -19.87 -3.63
CA LEU A 363 8.71 -19.80 -2.25
C LEU A 363 9.98 -18.93 -2.16
N LYS A 364 10.89 -19.04 -3.14
CA LYS A 364 12.06 -18.15 -3.22
C LYS A 364 11.66 -16.69 -3.37
N ARG A 365 10.64 -16.39 -4.20
CA ARG A 365 10.12 -15.02 -4.38
C ARG A 365 9.51 -14.49 -3.09
N ILE A 366 8.73 -15.28 -2.37
CA ILE A 366 8.20 -14.91 -1.05
C ILE A 366 9.35 -14.57 -0.12
N PHE A 367 10.37 -15.42 -0.04
CA PHE A 367 11.55 -15.15 0.77
C PHE A 367 12.28 -13.87 0.33
N PHE A 368 12.55 -13.71 -0.97
CA PHE A 368 13.26 -12.54 -1.49
C PHE A 368 12.49 -11.23 -1.29
N TYR A 369 11.18 -11.26 -1.39
CA TYR A 369 10.34 -10.08 -1.15
C TYR A 369 10.48 -9.56 0.27
N TRP A 370 10.54 -10.44 1.25
CA TRP A 370 10.56 -10.07 2.66
C TRP A 370 11.96 -9.95 3.27
N PHE A 371 12.92 -10.74 2.80
CA PHE A 371 14.24 -10.84 3.41
C PHE A 371 15.40 -10.36 2.52
N GLY A 372 15.09 -9.97 1.29
CA GLY A 372 16.08 -9.47 0.32
C GLY A 372 16.56 -10.51 -0.67
N THR A 373 17.16 -10.04 -1.76
CA THR A 373 17.55 -10.87 -2.91
C THR A 373 19.04 -11.20 -2.88
N PRO A 374 19.47 -12.38 -3.40
CA PRO A 374 20.88 -12.76 -3.46
C PRO A 374 21.67 -12.00 -4.53
N ARG A 375 21.01 -11.49 -5.58
CA ARG A 375 21.67 -10.69 -6.63
C ARG A 375 21.84 -9.26 -6.22
N SER A 376 23.04 -8.71 -6.35
CA SER A 376 23.29 -7.35 -5.94
C SER A 376 24.61 -6.79 -6.35
N GLY A 377 24.76 -5.49 -6.25
CA GLY A 377 25.95 -4.70 -6.35
C GLY A 377 27.04 -5.02 -5.30
N PRO A 378 27.86 -4.05 -4.92
CA PRO A 378 28.96 -4.23 -3.96
C PRO A 378 28.52 -4.91 -2.68
N THR A 379 29.33 -5.79 -2.14
CA THR A 379 29.01 -6.67 -0.99
C THR A 379 28.45 -5.93 0.22
N PHE A 380 28.94 -4.71 0.49
CA PHE A 380 28.50 -3.90 1.62
C PHE A 380 27.05 -3.41 1.44
N GLU A 381 26.68 -2.88 0.26
CA GLU A 381 25.30 -2.45 -0.04
C GLU A 381 24.34 -3.62 0.02
N PHE A 382 24.76 -4.77 -0.42
CA PHE A 382 23.99 -6.01 -0.37
C PHE A 382 23.67 -6.44 1.06
N VAL A 383 24.69 -6.56 1.90
CA VAL A 383 24.52 -6.97 3.31
C VAL A 383 23.65 -5.96 4.05
N GLY A 384 23.93 -4.65 3.90
CA GLY A 384 23.16 -3.59 4.55
C GLY A 384 21.70 -3.58 4.12
N ARG A 385 21.43 -3.73 2.83
CA ARG A 385 20.06 -3.79 2.31
C ARG A 385 19.31 -5.01 2.84
N ASN A 386 19.87 -6.21 2.73
CA ASN A 386 19.21 -7.44 3.16
C ASN A 386 19.01 -7.46 4.68
N LEU A 387 19.94 -6.90 5.46
CA LEU A 387 19.76 -6.73 6.89
C LEU A 387 18.57 -5.82 7.22
N LEU A 388 18.47 -4.65 6.56
CA LEU A 388 17.33 -3.74 6.72
C LEU A 388 16.00 -4.42 6.34
N TYR A 389 15.98 -5.19 5.25
CA TYR A 389 14.79 -5.95 4.82
C TYR A 389 14.39 -6.99 5.86
N THR A 390 15.35 -7.78 6.35
CA THR A 390 15.11 -8.81 7.36
C THR A 390 14.59 -8.21 8.66
N LEU A 391 15.26 -7.20 9.17
CA LEU A 391 14.88 -6.54 10.43
C LEU A 391 13.51 -5.87 10.33
N SER A 392 13.27 -5.11 9.25
CA SER A 392 11.97 -4.43 9.07
C SER A 392 10.83 -5.43 8.89
N SER A 393 11.03 -6.53 8.17
CA SER A 393 10.02 -7.58 8.03
C SER A 393 9.75 -8.30 9.33
N ALA A 394 10.79 -8.74 10.06
CA ALA A 394 10.65 -9.42 11.33
C ALA A 394 9.90 -8.54 12.35
N LEU A 395 10.30 -7.28 12.50
CA LEU A 395 9.63 -6.35 13.40
C LEU A 395 8.19 -6.04 12.96
N ALA A 396 7.93 -5.86 11.65
CA ALA A 396 6.58 -5.63 11.17
C ALA A 396 5.66 -6.85 11.43
N PHE A 397 6.14 -8.07 11.17
CA PHE A 397 5.37 -9.28 11.45
C PHE A 397 5.14 -9.51 12.95
N LEU A 398 6.13 -9.26 13.80
CA LEU A 398 5.95 -9.28 15.25
C LEU A 398 4.92 -8.23 15.68
N GLY A 399 5.00 -7.01 15.15
CA GLY A 399 4.03 -5.94 15.42
C GLY A 399 2.63 -6.32 14.98
N LEU A 400 2.47 -6.93 13.80
CA LEU A 400 1.20 -7.44 13.33
C LEU A 400 0.67 -8.55 14.26
N GLY A 401 1.50 -9.51 14.66
CA GLY A 401 1.13 -10.57 15.58
C GLY A 401 0.62 -10.02 16.91
N VAL A 402 1.30 -9.03 17.49
CA VAL A 402 0.85 -8.34 18.70
C VAL A 402 -0.44 -7.58 18.47
N ALA A 403 -0.58 -6.89 17.34
CA ALA A 403 -1.79 -6.13 16.99
C ALA A 403 -3.02 -7.05 16.84
N LEU A 404 -2.86 -8.20 16.20
CA LEU A 404 -3.92 -9.22 16.07
C LEU A 404 -4.27 -9.83 17.43
N LYS A 405 -3.27 -10.24 18.23
CA LYS A 405 -3.49 -10.79 19.58
C LYS A 405 -4.23 -9.82 20.50
N ARG A 406 -3.92 -8.53 20.39
CA ARG A 406 -4.57 -7.45 21.15
C ARG A 406 -5.86 -6.93 20.51
N ARG A 407 -6.31 -7.55 19.41
CA ARG A 407 -7.53 -7.16 18.69
C ARG A 407 -7.57 -5.68 18.29
N MET A 408 -6.42 -5.13 17.91
CA MET A 408 -6.34 -3.75 17.43
C MET A 408 -7.31 -3.54 16.24
N PRO A 409 -8.09 -2.46 16.22
CA PRO A 409 -9.16 -2.27 15.21
C PRO A 409 -8.69 -2.35 13.76
N ALA A 410 -7.48 -1.86 13.46
CA ALA A 410 -6.90 -1.87 12.11
C ALA A 410 -6.01 -3.09 11.82
N ALA A 411 -5.80 -4.03 12.76
CA ALA A 411 -4.88 -5.16 12.59
C ALA A 411 -5.18 -5.99 11.34
N TRP A 412 -6.45 -6.25 11.05
CA TRP A 412 -6.89 -6.96 9.85
C TRP A 412 -6.61 -6.18 8.56
N LEU A 413 -6.69 -4.84 8.57
CA LEU A 413 -6.36 -4.03 7.41
C LEU A 413 -4.87 -4.13 7.09
N PHE A 414 -3.98 -4.08 8.10
CA PHE A 414 -2.55 -4.33 7.94
C PHE A 414 -2.28 -5.75 7.43
N LEU A 415 -2.94 -6.77 7.99
CA LEU A 415 -2.79 -8.15 7.52
C LEU A 415 -3.14 -8.27 6.03
N TRP A 416 -4.28 -7.73 5.60
CA TRP A 416 -4.70 -7.78 4.21
C TRP A 416 -3.74 -7.02 3.29
N LEU A 417 -3.19 -5.89 3.73
CA LEU A 417 -2.17 -5.18 2.95
C LEU A 417 -0.93 -6.05 2.74
N LEU A 418 -0.37 -6.62 3.82
CA LEU A 418 0.85 -7.43 3.73
C LEU A 418 0.64 -8.75 2.96
N LEU A 419 -0.57 -9.26 2.88
CA LEU A 419 -0.89 -10.45 2.08
C LEU A 419 -1.17 -10.11 0.62
N ALA A 420 -2.00 -9.09 0.35
CA ALA A 420 -2.52 -8.83 -0.99
C ALA A 420 -1.54 -8.05 -1.89
N ALA A 421 -0.83 -7.04 -1.35
CA ALA A 421 0.06 -6.21 -2.14
C ALA A 421 1.20 -6.99 -2.84
N PRO A 422 1.83 -8.00 -2.22
CA PRO A 422 2.92 -8.74 -2.86
C PRO A 422 2.47 -9.89 -3.77
N MET A 423 1.18 -10.27 -3.81
CA MET A 423 0.72 -11.48 -4.49
C MET A 423 1.16 -11.58 -5.94
N ILE A 424 1.08 -10.48 -6.70
CA ILE A 424 1.47 -10.47 -8.11
C ILE A 424 2.96 -10.76 -8.28
N TYR A 425 3.79 -10.31 -7.35
CA TYR A 425 5.25 -10.49 -7.40
C TYR A 425 5.67 -11.91 -7.02
N TYR A 426 4.82 -12.66 -6.32
CA TYR A 426 5.06 -14.07 -6.02
C TYR A 426 4.91 -14.95 -7.27
N VAL A 427 4.05 -14.56 -8.21
CA VAL A 427 3.83 -15.31 -9.45
C VAL A 427 4.64 -14.79 -10.64
N THR A 428 5.03 -13.52 -10.65
CA THR A 428 5.90 -12.92 -11.67
C THR A 428 7.37 -13.00 -11.23
N PHE A 429 7.90 -11.95 -10.66
CA PHE A 429 9.25 -11.90 -10.09
C PHE A 429 9.34 -10.81 -9.02
N THR A 430 10.37 -10.89 -8.17
CA THR A 430 10.61 -9.90 -7.13
C THR A 430 11.70 -8.91 -7.53
N HIS A 431 11.49 -7.66 -7.12
CA HIS A 431 12.49 -6.61 -7.21
C HIS A 431 12.44 -5.76 -5.92
N PRO A 432 13.57 -5.25 -5.40
CA PRO A 432 13.58 -4.48 -4.15
C PRO A 432 12.57 -3.32 -4.09
N ARG A 433 12.31 -2.61 -5.20
CA ARG A 433 11.37 -1.48 -5.25
C ARG A 433 9.92 -1.86 -4.94
N TYR A 434 9.53 -3.12 -5.18
CA TYR A 434 8.11 -3.53 -5.12
C TYR A 434 7.56 -3.56 -3.69
N ARG A 435 8.43 -3.67 -2.68
CA ARG A 435 8.05 -3.59 -1.27
C ARG A 435 7.90 -2.14 -0.79
N HIS A 436 8.60 -1.20 -1.42
CA HIS A 436 8.66 0.19 -0.95
C HIS A 436 7.29 0.84 -0.72
N PRO A 437 6.26 0.64 -1.55
CA PRO A 437 4.95 1.23 -1.32
C PRO A 437 4.27 0.85 0.00
N ILE A 438 4.57 -0.31 0.59
CA ILE A 438 3.97 -0.79 1.84
C ILE A 438 4.86 -0.55 3.08
N GLU A 439 6.06 -0.02 2.90
CA GLU A 439 7.00 0.22 4.01
C GLU A 439 6.50 1.24 5.05
N PRO A 440 5.75 2.29 4.68
CA PRO A 440 5.14 3.19 5.64
C PRO A 440 4.28 2.45 6.68
N GLU A 441 3.42 1.54 6.24
CA GLU A 441 2.55 0.74 7.11
C GLU A 441 3.36 -0.29 7.93
N MET A 442 4.44 -0.83 7.37
CA MET A 442 5.36 -1.69 8.12
C MET A 442 6.03 -0.93 9.26
N ILE A 443 6.46 0.33 9.05
CA ILE A 443 7.05 1.18 10.10
C ILE A 443 6.04 1.43 11.24
N LEU A 444 4.76 1.64 10.92
CA LEU A 444 3.71 1.74 11.95
C LEU A 444 3.66 0.50 12.85
N LEU A 445 3.70 -0.69 12.25
CA LEU A 445 3.71 -1.95 13.00
C LEU A 445 4.99 -2.12 13.83
N MET A 446 6.15 -1.71 13.30
CA MET A 446 7.42 -1.72 14.04
C MET A 446 7.36 -0.80 15.26
N VAL A 447 6.93 0.45 15.09
CA VAL A 447 6.81 1.43 16.19
C VAL A 447 5.81 0.96 17.25
N TYR A 448 4.75 0.26 16.84
CA TYR A 448 3.76 -0.30 17.75
C TYR A 448 4.39 -1.23 18.80
N ILE A 449 5.33 -2.09 18.44
CA ILE A 449 6.01 -3.00 19.39
C ILE A 449 6.66 -2.20 20.52
N PHE A 450 7.42 -1.15 20.16
CA PHE A 450 8.17 -0.36 21.14
C PHE A 450 7.27 0.47 22.05
N THR A 451 6.13 0.96 21.52
CA THR A 451 5.16 1.69 22.35
C THR A 451 4.47 0.79 23.38
N GLN A 452 4.31 -0.50 23.06
CA GLN A 452 3.71 -1.47 23.97
C GLN A 452 4.67 -1.98 25.05
N ALA A 453 5.97 -1.99 24.76
CA ALA A 453 6.99 -2.33 25.76
C ALA A 453 7.09 -1.25 26.85
N GLY A 454 6.97 0.05 26.50
CA GLY A 454 7.01 1.16 27.46
C GLY A 454 5.76 1.32 28.32
N GLY A 455 4.60 0.80 27.89
CA GLY A 455 3.33 0.93 28.65
C GLY A 455 3.21 -0.02 29.86
N ARG A 456 4.08 -1.01 30.00
CA ARG A 456 4.10 -1.90 31.16
C ARG A 456 4.78 -1.32 32.41
N GLN A 457 5.62 -0.28 32.23
CA GLN A 457 6.31 0.36 33.37
C GLN A 457 5.44 1.36 34.15
N HIS A 458 4.37 1.88 33.58
CA HIS A 458 3.46 2.80 34.28
C HIS A 458 2.28 2.13 35.04
N LEU A 459 2.22 0.80 35.05
CA LEU A 459 1.23 0.03 35.83
C LEU A 459 1.88 -0.71 37.01
N ALA A 460 3.17 -0.53 37.23
CA ALA A 460 3.94 -1.15 38.30
C ALA A 460 4.46 -0.13 39.35
N ASP A 461 4.21 1.19 39.14
CA ASP A 461 4.43 2.28 40.09
C ASP A 461 3.03 2.88 40.45
#